data_26383514c5e6c24381bd5789ec5c938e
#
_entry.id   26383514c5e6c24381bd5789ec5c938e
#
_cell.length_a   1.000
_cell.length_b   1.000
_cell.length_c   1.000
_cell.angle_alpha   90.00
_cell.angle_beta   90.00
_cell.angle_gamma   90.00
#
_symmetry.space_group_name_H-M   'P 1'
#
loop_
_entity.id
_entity.type
_entity.pdbx_description
1 polymer ?
#
loop_
_entity_poly.entity_id
_entity_poly.type
_entity_poly.pdbx_seq_one_letter_code
_entity_poly.pdbx_strand_id
1 'polypeptide(L)'
;MRLAPFALHAIAALGLTACNKGPSVDLKNVTPAEVAKAMKDSGANRALIRPGKWASTVTIAAMDTTQLPPEIAAKVNAQVGQPRTIEACLTPKQVDNADQMISPAASGCRYDHYTMGGGKIDGHMTCTGPAGSQEMTVQGTYGKDQYAMTVANKSTDPGGAPSLSGLSSTMKIESHRLGDCDSKPAG
;
A
#
# COMPACT_ATOMS: atom_id res chain seq x y z
N MET A 1 -69.38 28.64 -23.34
CA MET A 1 -68.58 28.13 -22.28
C MET A 1 -67.74 26.98 -22.86
N ARG A 2 -66.43 27.21 -23.11
CA ARG A 2 -65.52 26.20 -23.63
C ARG A 2 -64.40 25.97 -22.57
N LEU A 3 -64.37 24.78 -21.95
CA LEU A 3 -63.40 24.39 -21.01
C LEU A 3 -62.15 23.84 -21.77
N ALA A 4 -61.02 24.44 -21.53
CA ALA A 4 -59.71 23.95 -22.02
C ALA A 4 -59.12 22.96 -21.01
N PRO A 5 -58.51 21.86 -21.44
CA PRO A 5 -57.79 20.93 -20.54
C PRO A 5 -56.37 21.40 -20.25
N PHE A 6 -56.02 21.52 -18.97
CA PHE A 6 -54.68 21.75 -18.50
C PHE A 6 -53.89 20.44 -18.64
N ALA A 7 -52.85 20.42 -19.49
CA ALA A 7 -51.89 19.33 -19.59
C ALA A 7 -50.83 19.50 -18.48
N LEU A 8 -50.82 18.62 -17.49
CA LEU A 8 -49.75 18.47 -16.49
C LEU A 8 -48.53 17.84 -17.15
N HIS A 9 -47.46 18.60 -17.31
CA HIS A 9 -46.17 18.07 -17.69
C HIS A 9 -45.44 17.61 -16.42
N ALA A 10 -45.36 16.30 -16.24
CA ALA A 10 -44.51 15.68 -15.22
C ALA A 10 -43.05 15.73 -15.69
N ILE A 11 -42.23 16.62 -15.10
CA ILE A 11 -40.81 16.67 -15.31
C ILE A 11 -40.19 15.55 -14.44
N ALA A 12 -39.84 14.45 -15.08
CA ALA A 12 -39.01 13.40 -14.45
C ALA A 12 -37.58 13.90 -14.28
N ALA A 13 -37.22 14.33 -13.09
CA ALA A 13 -35.84 14.63 -12.72
C ALA A 13 -35.06 13.32 -12.64
N LEU A 14 -34.33 12.97 -13.70
CA LEU A 14 -33.29 11.93 -13.65
C LEU A 14 -32.17 12.45 -12.75
N GLY A 15 -32.16 12.01 -11.49
CA GLY A 15 -31.05 12.20 -10.58
C GLY A 15 -29.84 11.43 -11.10
N LEU A 16 -28.90 12.13 -11.73
CA LEU A 16 -27.53 11.62 -11.97
C LEU A 16 -26.83 11.48 -10.62
N THR A 17 -26.93 10.31 -10.01
CA THR A 17 -26.01 9.92 -8.93
C THR A 17 -24.62 9.73 -9.55
N ALA A 18 -23.85 10.80 -9.66
CA ALA A 18 -22.43 10.73 -9.93
C ALA A 18 -21.80 9.97 -8.77
N CYS A 19 -21.56 8.66 -8.95
CA CYS A 19 -20.70 7.89 -8.07
C CYS A 19 -19.31 8.54 -8.15
N ASN A 20 -18.99 9.38 -7.20
CA ASN A 20 -17.68 9.98 -7.04
C ASN A 20 -16.73 8.86 -6.56
N LYS A 21 -16.31 8.00 -7.49
CA LYS A 21 -15.25 7.02 -7.24
C LYS A 21 -13.98 7.82 -7.05
N GLY A 22 -13.46 7.81 -5.81
CA GLY A 22 -12.17 8.42 -5.52
C GLY A 22 -11.06 7.92 -6.45
N PRO A 23 -9.82 8.45 -6.32
CA PRO A 23 -8.69 8.03 -7.13
C PRO A 23 -8.54 6.51 -7.13
N SER A 24 -8.34 5.92 -8.30
CA SER A 24 -8.14 4.47 -8.45
C SER A 24 -7.05 4.17 -9.47
N VAL A 25 -6.36 3.06 -9.24
CA VAL A 25 -5.33 2.52 -10.12
C VAL A 25 -5.66 1.05 -10.34
N ASP A 26 -5.59 0.59 -11.58
CA ASP A 26 -5.73 -0.82 -11.97
C ASP A 26 -4.75 -1.10 -13.11
N LEU A 27 -3.69 -1.84 -12.78
CA LEU A 27 -2.56 -2.08 -13.68
C LEU A 27 -2.21 -3.56 -13.70
N LYS A 28 -1.74 -4.03 -14.86
CA LYS A 28 -1.29 -5.41 -15.04
C LYS A 28 0.02 -5.43 -15.81
N ASN A 29 0.91 -6.32 -15.40
CA ASN A 29 2.20 -6.56 -16.03
C ASN A 29 3.04 -5.28 -16.20
N VAL A 30 3.19 -4.52 -15.12
CA VAL A 30 3.88 -3.22 -15.07
C VAL A 30 5.07 -3.24 -14.13
N THR A 31 5.99 -2.33 -14.36
CA THR A 31 7.12 -2.10 -13.45
C THR A 31 6.70 -1.31 -12.20
N PRO A 32 7.47 -1.39 -11.09
CA PRO A 32 7.24 -0.54 -9.92
C PRO A 32 7.23 0.96 -10.24
N ALA A 33 8.05 1.40 -11.20
CA ALA A 33 8.09 2.80 -11.63
C ALA A 33 6.78 3.24 -12.33
N GLU A 34 6.17 2.35 -13.13
CA GLU A 34 4.88 2.62 -13.77
C GLU A 34 3.75 2.69 -12.74
N VAL A 35 3.77 1.82 -11.71
CA VAL A 35 2.83 1.90 -10.58
C VAL A 35 2.98 3.23 -9.86
N ALA A 36 4.20 3.60 -9.50
CA ALA A 36 4.51 4.86 -8.81
C ALA A 36 4.02 6.07 -9.60
N LYS A 37 4.26 6.08 -10.92
CA LYS A 37 3.77 7.13 -11.82
C LYS A 37 2.24 7.18 -11.85
N ALA A 38 1.56 6.07 -12.01
CA ALA A 38 0.10 6.00 -12.05
C ALA A 38 -0.54 6.45 -10.72
N MET A 39 0.03 6.06 -9.58
CA MET A 39 -0.37 6.50 -8.25
C MET A 39 -0.27 8.03 -8.09
N LYS A 40 0.82 8.61 -8.60
CA LYS A 40 1.03 10.05 -8.58
C LYS A 40 0.05 10.79 -9.48
N ASP A 41 -0.06 10.35 -10.74
CA ASP A 41 -0.89 10.99 -11.77
C ASP A 41 -2.39 10.94 -11.43
N SER A 42 -2.85 9.86 -10.80
CA SER A 42 -4.24 9.73 -10.32
C SER A 42 -4.52 10.41 -8.99
N GLY A 43 -3.49 10.86 -8.25
CA GLY A 43 -3.64 11.36 -6.89
C GLY A 43 -3.89 10.28 -5.84
N ALA A 44 -3.73 9.00 -6.20
CA ALA A 44 -3.95 7.86 -5.31
C ALA A 44 -3.03 7.86 -4.09
N ASN A 45 -1.80 8.40 -4.21
CA ASN A 45 -0.89 8.60 -3.08
C ASN A 45 -1.57 9.37 -1.93
N ARG A 46 -2.26 10.46 -2.23
CA ARG A 46 -2.95 11.30 -1.23
C ARG A 46 -4.24 10.65 -0.71
N ALA A 47 -4.81 9.71 -1.44
CA ALA A 47 -5.93 8.92 -0.98
C ALA A 47 -5.50 7.82 -0.01
N LEU A 48 -4.30 7.25 -0.23
CA LEU A 48 -3.70 6.23 0.64
C LEU A 48 -3.18 6.84 1.95
N ILE A 49 -2.46 7.94 1.86
CA ILE A 49 -1.82 8.57 3.01
C ILE A 49 -1.89 10.10 2.90
N ARG A 50 -2.23 10.76 3.98
CA ARG A 50 -2.34 12.23 4.06
C ARG A 50 -1.19 12.81 4.87
N PRO A 51 -0.78 14.06 4.61
CA PRO A 51 0.18 14.75 5.47
C PRO A 51 -0.31 14.80 6.92
N GLY A 52 0.61 14.75 7.85
CA GLY A 52 0.34 14.83 9.28
C GLY A 52 1.15 13.86 10.11
N LYS A 53 0.88 13.84 11.40
CA LYS A 53 1.48 12.92 12.36
C LYS A 53 0.74 11.58 12.31
N TRP A 54 1.49 10.51 12.16
CA TRP A 54 0.99 9.14 12.06
C TRP A 54 1.63 8.24 13.11
N ALA A 55 0.85 7.33 13.67
CA ALA A 55 1.32 6.19 14.42
C ALA A 55 1.14 4.94 13.58
N SER A 56 2.23 4.19 13.37
CA SER A 56 2.25 2.96 12.59
C SER A 56 2.74 1.82 13.45
N THR A 57 1.91 0.80 13.62
CA THR A 57 2.26 -0.44 14.30
C THR A 57 2.62 -1.50 13.26
N VAL A 58 3.85 -1.99 13.33
CA VAL A 58 4.38 -3.04 12.47
C VAL A 58 4.57 -4.31 13.28
N THR A 59 4.05 -5.42 12.76
CA THR A 59 4.19 -6.74 13.38
C THR A 59 4.71 -7.73 12.33
N ILE A 60 5.80 -8.42 12.62
CA ILE A 60 6.26 -9.57 11.84
C ILE A 60 5.33 -10.73 12.23
N ALA A 61 4.34 -11.04 11.39
CA ALA A 61 3.36 -12.08 11.69
C ALA A 61 3.92 -13.49 11.49
N ALA A 62 4.84 -13.65 10.53
CA ALA A 62 5.56 -14.89 10.26
C ALA A 62 6.90 -14.60 9.61
N MET A 63 7.89 -15.44 9.84
CA MET A 63 9.18 -15.43 9.16
C MET A 63 9.73 -16.85 9.09
N ASP A 64 10.18 -17.26 7.91
CA ASP A 64 10.88 -18.53 7.74
C ASP A 64 12.35 -18.36 8.16
N THR A 65 12.72 -19.03 9.22
CA THR A 65 14.07 -18.99 9.79
C THR A 65 14.87 -20.27 9.56
N THR A 66 14.34 -21.21 8.75
CA THR A 66 14.93 -22.54 8.55
C THR A 66 16.33 -22.50 7.93
N GLN A 67 16.62 -21.44 7.17
CA GLN A 67 17.92 -21.24 6.51
C GLN A 67 18.91 -20.44 7.38
N LEU A 68 18.52 -20.01 8.57
CA LEU A 68 19.38 -19.21 9.46
C LEU A 68 20.15 -20.09 10.44
N PRO A 69 21.36 -19.67 10.83
CA PRO A 69 22.04 -20.25 11.98
C PRO A 69 21.16 -20.24 13.23
N PRO A 70 21.19 -21.28 14.08
CA PRO A 70 20.26 -21.41 15.23
C PRO A 70 20.20 -20.20 16.15
N GLU A 71 21.34 -19.56 16.41
CA GLU A 71 21.42 -18.37 17.27
C GLU A 71 20.72 -17.14 16.66
N ILE A 72 20.80 -17.01 15.33
CA ILE A 72 20.14 -15.93 14.59
C ILE A 72 18.64 -16.24 14.51
N ALA A 73 18.29 -17.49 14.17
CA ALA A 73 16.89 -17.93 14.14
C ALA A 73 16.17 -17.68 15.46
N ALA A 74 16.81 -17.99 16.60
CA ALA A 74 16.24 -17.74 17.92
C ALA A 74 15.97 -16.25 18.16
N LYS A 75 16.90 -15.36 17.80
CA LYS A 75 16.72 -13.90 17.94
C LYS A 75 15.61 -13.36 17.04
N VAL A 76 15.52 -13.86 15.81
CA VAL A 76 14.48 -13.47 14.86
C VAL A 76 13.11 -13.95 15.34
N ASN A 77 13.02 -15.22 15.74
CA ASN A 77 11.77 -15.81 16.23
C ASN A 77 11.24 -15.10 17.49
N ALA A 78 12.13 -14.59 18.34
CA ALA A 78 11.74 -13.78 19.49
C ALA A 78 11.07 -12.43 19.12
N GLN A 79 11.24 -11.96 17.86
CA GLN A 79 10.62 -10.73 17.38
C GLN A 79 9.29 -11.00 16.63
N VAL A 80 9.04 -12.25 16.21
CA VAL A 80 7.80 -12.64 15.54
C VAL A 80 6.64 -12.47 16.50
N GLY A 81 5.56 -11.85 16.03
CA GLY A 81 4.37 -11.53 16.82
C GLY A 81 4.51 -10.32 17.74
N GLN A 82 5.69 -9.70 17.85
CA GLN A 82 5.90 -8.52 18.69
C GLN A 82 5.55 -7.24 17.91
N PRO A 83 4.53 -6.48 18.31
CA PRO A 83 4.20 -5.22 17.65
C PRO A 83 5.21 -4.14 18.02
N ARG A 84 5.56 -3.31 17.03
CA ARG A 84 6.39 -2.12 17.23
C ARG A 84 5.66 -0.92 16.67
N THR A 85 5.41 0.08 17.51
CA THR A 85 4.78 1.33 17.09
C THR A 85 5.84 2.41 16.87
N ILE A 86 5.73 3.07 15.74
CA ILE A 86 6.59 4.18 15.32
C ILE A 86 5.70 5.37 15.01
N GLU A 87 6.04 6.53 15.55
CA GLU A 87 5.40 7.79 15.18
C GLU A 87 6.27 8.56 14.20
N ALA A 88 5.66 9.09 13.16
CA ALA A 88 6.34 9.90 12.15
C ALA A 88 5.45 11.05 11.70
N CYS A 89 6.10 12.17 11.37
CA CYS A 89 5.45 13.30 10.72
C CYS A 89 5.70 13.23 9.21
N LEU A 90 4.64 13.14 8.43
CA LEU A 90 4.69 13.12 6.97
C LEU A 90 4.33 14.49 6.44
N THR A 91 5.28 15.12 5.77
CA THR A 91 5.08 16.40 5.10
C THR A 91 4.32 16.22 3.77
N PRO A 92 3.65 17.26 3.24
CA PRO A 92 3.03 17.20 1.92
C PRO A 92 4.00 16.72 0.82
N LYS A 93 5.25 17.21 0.85
CA LYS A 93 6.28 16.81 -0.11
C LYS A 93 6.61 15.31 -0.05
N GLN A 94 6.66 14.73 1.15
CA GLN A 94 6.92 13.29 1.31
C GLN A 94 5.75 12.46 0.79
N VAL A 95 4.51 12.89 1.03
CA VAL A 95 3.33 12.21 0.50
C VAL A 95 3.28 12.29 -1.03
N ASP A 96 3.59 13.44 -1.61
CA ASP A 96 3.60 13.61 -3.07
C ASP A 96 4.71 12.80 -3.76
N ASN A 97 5.80 12.52 -3.04
CA ASN A 97 6.92 11.73 -3.52
C ASN A 97 6.96 10.31 -2.88
N ALA A 98 5.81 9.78 -2.49
CA ALA A 98 5.71 8.44 -1.92
C ALA A 98 6.19 7.33 -2.89
N ASP A 99 6.27 7.62 -4.19
CA ASP A 99 6.94 6.83 -5.20
C ASP A 99 8.41 6.52 -4.87
N GLN A 100 9.10 7.42 -4.17
CA GLN A 100 10.47 7.21 -3.71
C GLN A 100 10.55 6.21 -2.53
N MET A 101 9.46 5.95 -1.85
CA MET A 101 9.36 4.96 -0.77
C MET A 101 9.17 3.55 -1.31
N ILE A 102 8.59 3.42 -2.51
CA ILE A 102 8.53 2.16 -3.27
C ILE A 102 9.84 2.10 -4.05
N SER A 103 10.83 1.42 -3.49
CA SER A 103 12.20 1.42 -3.98
C SER A 103 12.31 1.31 -5.52
N PRO A 104 12.84 2.33 -6.22
CA PRO A 104 13.10 2.24 -7.66
C PRO A 104 14.25 1.27 -8.02
N ALA A 105 14.93 0.72 -7.03
CA ALA A 105 16.10 -0.14 -7.20
C ALA A 105 15.76 -1.59 -7.57
N ALA A 106 14.51 -1.95 -7.72
CA ALA A 106 14.10 -3.29 -8.11
C ALA A 106 14.13 -3.46 -9.65
N SER A 107 15.31 -3.32 -10.26
CA SER A 107 15.51 -3.79 -11.62
C SER A 107 15.21 -5.30 -11.66
N GLY A 108 14.36 -5.74 -12.60
CA GLY A 108 13.93 -7.12 -12.69
C GLY A 108 12.64 -7.44 -11.92
N CYS A 109 11.97 -6.45 -11.33
CA CYS A 109 10.66 -6.63 -10.71
C CYS A 109 9.52 -6.19 -11.64
N ARG A 110 8.43 -6.94 -11.61
CA ARG A 110 7.17 -6.61 -12.29
C ARG A 110 5.99 -6.94 -11.39
N TYR A 111 5.01 -6.05 -11.40
CA TYR A 111 3.69 -6.36 -10.86
C TYR A 111 2.90 -7.16 -11.89
N ASP A 112 2.46 -8.35 -11.54
CA ASP A 112 1.48 -9.10 -12.33
C ASP A 112 0.15 -8.36 -12.33
N HIS A 113 -0.23 -7.85 -11.16
CA HIS A 113 -1.31 -6.89 -11.00
C HIS A 113 -1.05 -5.95 -9.83
N TYR A 114 -1.59 -4.75 -9.93
CA TYR A 114 -1.68 -3.78 -8.85
C TYR A 114 -2.99 -3.02 -8.96
N THR A 115 -3.82 -3.13 -7.94
CA THR A 115 -5.11 -2.42 -7.86
C THR A 115 -5.18 -1.60 -6.59
N MET A 116 -5.68 -0.39 -6.72
CA MET A 116 -6.00 0.48 -5.61
C MET A 116 -7.27 1.26 -5.95
N GLY A 117 -8.27 1.21 -5.09
CA GLY A 117 -9.53 1.90 -5.28
C GLY A 117 -10.59 1.44 -4.28
N GLY A 118 -11.59 2.28 -4.03
CA GLY A 118 -12.68 1.93 -3.13
C GLY A 118 -12.24 1.56 -1.70
N GLY A 119 -11.11 2.11 -1.22
CA GLY A 119 -10.58 1.81 0.11
C GLY A 119 -9.83 0.49 0.22
N LYS A 120 -9.50 -0.13 -0.90
CA LYS A 120 -8.75 -1.41 -0.95
C LYS A 120 -7.49 -1.27 -1.78
N ILE A 121 -6.47 -2.02 -1.40
CA ILE A 121 -5.22 -2.18 -2.15
C ILE A 121 -4.92 -3.68 -2.26
N ASP A 122 -4.50 -4.10 -3.44
CA ASP A 122 -4.06 -5.46 -3.74
C ASP A 122 -2.98 -5.42 -4.82
N GLY A 123 -1.91 -6.14 -4.62
CA GLY A 123 -0.83 -6.22 -5.59
C GLY A 123 -0.01 -7.49 -5.42
N HIS A 124 0.44 -8.03 -6.55
CA HIS A 124 1.38 -9.14 -6.61
C HIS A 124 2.54 -8.77 -7.53
N MET A 125 3.74 -8.91 -7.02
CA MET A 125 4.97 -8.56 -7.72
C MET A 125 5.94 -9.72 -7.69
N THR A 126 6.56 -9.98 -8.83
CA THR A 126 7.66 -10.93 -8.98
C THR A 126 8.94 -10.19 -9.33
N CYS A 127 10.01 -10.48 -8.62
CA CYS A 127 11.35 -9.99 -8.89
C CYS A 127 12.25 -11.15 -9.30
N THR A 128 13.02 -10.98 -10.36
CA THR A 128 14.03 -11.96 -10.80
C THR A 128 15.39 -11.30 -10.86
N GLY A 129 16.40 -11.96 -10.36
CA GLY A 129 17.76 -11.45 -10.32
C GLY A 129 18.80 -12.54 -10.19
N PRO A 130 20.10 -12.20 -10.17
CA PRO A 130 21.18 -13.18 -10.01
C PRO A 130 21.11 -14.01 -8.71
N ALA A 131 20.45 -13.47 -7.69
CA ALA A 131 20.26 -14.12 -6.38
C ALA A 131 18.97 -14.95 -6.28
N GLY A 132 18.26 -15.19 -7.39
CA GLY A 132 17.04 -15.98 -7.41
C GLY A 132 15.78 -15.16 -7.73
N SER A 133 14.63 -15.72 -7.38
CA SER A 133 13.32 -15.09 -7.57
C SER A 133 12.66 -14.79 -6.22
N GLN A 134 11.97 -13.66 -6.16
CA GLN A 134 11.22 -13.24 -4.99
C GLN A 134 9.80 -12.83 -5.42
N GLU A 135 8.82 -13.34 -4.72
CA GLU A 135 7.43 -12.93 -4.85
C GLU A 135 7.04 -12.04 -3.67
N MET A 136 6.33 -10.96 -3.94
CA MET A 136 5.77 -10.07 -2.93
C MET A 136 4.29 -9.85 -3.19
N THR A 137 3.47 -10.04 -2.15
CA THR A 137 2.07 -9.64 -2.17
C THR A 137 1.84 -8.50 -1.20
N VAL A 138 1.01 -7.55 -1.59
CA VAL A 138 0.49 -6.50 -0.72
C VAL A 138 -1.03 -6.52 -0.79
N GLN A 139 -1.67 -6.61 0.36
CA GLN A 139 -3.13 -6.57 0.47
C GLN A 139 -3.51 -5.70 1.65
N GLY A 140 -4.59 -4.92 1.50
CA GLY A 140 -5.01 -4.09 2.60
C GLY A 140 -6.22 -3.22 2.33
N THR A 141 -6.51 -2.42 3.33
CA THR A 141 -7.54 -1.40 3.29
C THR A 141 -6.96 -0.05 3.66
N TYR A 142 -7.54 1.01 3.12
CA TYR A 142 -7.17 2.37 3.47
C TYR A 142 -8.40 3.26 3.56
N GLY A 143 -8.28 4.28 4.36
CA GLY A 143 -9.28 5.32 4.53
C GLY A 143 -8.60 6.65 4.76
N LYS A 144 -9.40 7.66 5.07
CA LYS A 144 -8.94 9.04 5.19
C LYS A 144 -7.82 9.24 6.21
N ASP A 145 -7.89 8.53 7.33
CA ASP A 145 -6.97 8.72 8.46
C ASP A 145 -6.43 7.38 9.01
N GLN A 146 -6.56 6.30 8.25
CA GLN A 146 -6.07 4.98 8.65
C GLN A 146 -5.79 4.09 7.44
N TYR A 147 -4.85 3.17 7.60
CA TYR A 147 -4.67 2.06 6.68
C TYR A 147 -4.21 0.81 7.43
N ALA A 148 -4.54 -0.35 6.89
CA ALA A 148 -4.08 -1.64 7.37
C ALA A 148 -3.62 -2.47 6.17
N MET A 149 -2.39 -2.96 6.21
CA MET A 149 -1.79 -3.73 5.11
C MET A 149 -1.12 -4.99 5.63
N THR A 150 -1.19 -6.03 4.83
CA THR A 150 -0.38 -7.24 4.97
C THR A 150 0.57 -7.29 3.77
N VAL A 151 1.84 -7.41 4.04
CA VAL A 151 2.89 -7.59 3.04
C VAL A 151 3.52 -8.96 3.28
N ALA A 152 3.45 -9.84 2.29
CA ALA A 152 4.12 -11.13 2.33
C ALA A 152 5.20 -11.19 1.25
N ASN A 153 6.39 -11.63 1.65
CA ASN A 153 7.51 -11.92 0.77
C ASN A 153 7.78 -13.42 0.81
N LYS A 154 7.97 -14.02 -0.36
CA LYS A 154 8.39 -15.41 -0.50
C LYS A 154 9.62 -15.46 -1.41
N SER A 155 10.71 -15.95 -0.87
CA SER A 155 11.92 -16.21 -1.65
C SER A 155 11.88 -17.63 -2.22
N THR A 156 12.28 -17.75 -3.49
CA THR A 156 12.39 -19.05 -4.18
C THR A 156 13.84 -19.32 -4.57
N ASP A 157 14.79 -18.77 -3.84
CA ASP A 157 16.22 -18.99 -4.13
C ASP A 157 16.62 -20.44 -3.84
N PRO A 158 17.07 -21.20 -4.85
CA PRO A 158 17.44 -22.59 -4.71
C PRO A 158 18.88 -22.82 -4.20
N GLY A 159 19.59 -21.82 -3.71
CA GLY A 159 20.97 -22.09 -3.26
C GLY A 159 21.89 -20.91 -3.01
N GLY A 160 21.36 -19.73 -2.76
CA GLY A 160 22.16 -18.57 -2.37
C GLY A 160 22.66 -18.66 -0.93
N ALA A 161 23.73 -17.93 -0.63
CA ALA A 161 24.20 -17.77 0.74
C ALA A 161 23.09 -17.23 1.63
N PRO A 162 22.97 -17.66 2.90
CA PRO A 162 21.92 -17.20 3.80
C PRO A 162 22.02 -15.68 3.99
N SER A 163 21.08 -14.96 3.38
CA SER A 163 20.96 -13.53 3.55
C SER A 163 19.55 -13.20 4.06
N LEU A 164 19.43 -12.21 4.91
CA LEU A 164 18.14 -11.78 5.44
C LEU A 164 17.17 -11.33 4.32
N SER A 165 17.69 -10.95 3.15
CA SER A 165 16.91 -10.59 1.98
C SER A 165 16.23 -11.75 1.26
N GLY A 166 16.71 -12.98 1.49
CA GLY A 166 16.14 -14.21 0.91
C GLY A 166 15.07 -14.90 1.76
N LEU A 167 14.74 -14.37 2.93
CA LEU A 167 13.80 -15.01 3.85
C LEU A 167 12.36 -14.73 3.47
N SER A 168 11.52 -15.77 3.53
CA SER A 168 10.07 -15.60 3.42
C SER A 168 9.52 -15.00 4.71
N SER A 169 8.70 -13.96 4.57
CA SER A 169 8.13 -13.27 5.72
C SER A 169 6.74 -12.71 5.44
N THR A 170 5.97 -12.53 6.49
CA THR A 170 4.68 -11.82 6.45
C THR A 170 4.68 -10.72 7.50
N MET A 171 4.45 -9.49 7.07
CA MET A 171 4.32 -8.32 7.95
C MET A 171 2.90 -7.78 7.90
N LYS A 172 2.40 -7.36 9.06
CA LYS A 172 1.18 -6.57 9.19
C LYS A 172 1.54 -5.16 9.60
N ILE A 173 0.91 -4.19 8.97
CA ILE A 173 1.10 -2.77 9.22
C ILE A 173 -0.28 -2.17 9.47
N GLU A 174 -0.47 -1.58 10.63
CA GLU A 174 -1.68 -0.85 11.00
C GLU A 174 -1.28 0.58 11.36
N SER A 175 -1.89 1.54 10.70
CA SER A 175 -1.51 2.95 10.85
C SER A 175 -2.74 3.83 11.00
N HIS A 176 -2.63 4.83 11.85
CA HIS A 176 -3.64 5.85 12.03
C HIS A 176 -3.01 7.23 12.17
N ARG A 177 -3.71 8.22 11.63
CA ARG A 177 -3.32 9.61 11.69
C ARG A 177 -3.69 10.18 13.06
N LEU A 178 -2.73 10.78 13.74
CA LEU A 178 -2.91 11.39 15.06
C LEU A 178 -3.37 12.85 14.98
N GLY A 179 -3.10 13.52 13.84
CA GLY A 179 -3.39 14.94 13.67
C GLY A 179 -2.41 15.60 12.70
N ASP A 180 -2.29 16.91 12.79
CA ASP A 180 -1.27 17.65 12.06
C ASP A 180 0.09 17.52 12.75
N CYS A 181 1.16 17.73 11.98
CA CYS A 181 2.49 17.76 12.56
C CYS A 181 2.64 18.99 13.45
N ASP A 182 3.32 18.85 14.60
CA ASP A 182 3.73 19.99 15.39
C ASP A 182 4.59 20.92 14.55
N SER A 183 4.33 22.21 14.62
CA SER A 183 4.99 23.26 13.80
C SER A 183 6.47 23.49 14.15
N LYS A 184 7.06 22.63 14.99
CA LYS A 184 8.47 22.72 15.36
C LYS A 184 9.28 21.81 14.42
N PRO A 185 10.14 22.36 13.55
CA PRO A 185 11.06 21.53 12.79
C PRO A 185 11.96 20.79 13.78
N ALA A 186 12.11 19.49 13.57
CA ALA A 186 13.16 18.72 14.23
C ALA A 186 14.49 19.38 13.84
N GLY A 187 15.18 19.97 14.81
CA GLY A 187 16.48 20.59 14.65
C GLY A 187 17.58 19.54 14.44
#